data_771b22de6f60da331f87e2369fad4b4c
#
_entry.id   771b22de6f60da331f87e2369fad4b4c
#
_cell.length_a   1.000
_cell.length_b   1.000
_cell.length_c   1.000
_cell.angle_alpha   90.00
_cell.angle_beta   90.00
_cell.angle_gamma   90.00
#
_symmetry.space_group_name_H-M   'P 1'
#
loop_
_entity.id
_entity.type
_entity.pdbx_description
1 polymer ?
#
loop_
_entity_poly.entity_id
_entity_poly.type
_entity_poly.pdbx_seq_one_letter_code
_entity_poly.pdbx_strand_id
1 'polypeptide(L)'
;MGFFDRISEGLSRSRDKFKEQMNVLLDRGPDLDDEFWDGLEETLILADIGGAAASEIVENLRDQATRRALPDAYAVLDLLNDQIASTFTPGGEDVLGGGPAVVLFVGINGTGKTTTVGKLAKEATDAGRTVLLGSADTFRAAAIEQLEVWARRANVPVCTRERGSDPASVCYDTLERAEQEGADLVLVDTAGRLHTSADLMRELEKVVAVVRKRSQLPVHTVLVIDATTGQNGLQQAREFDRALDLDGVIVTKLDGTAKGGIALAVSHELELPVLKIGVGEGLDAHDFARALVGDFDERE
;
A
#
# COMPACT_ATOMS: atom_id res chain seq x y z
N MET A 1 8.21 -9.97 -21.86
CA MET A 1 7.18 -9.97 -20.82
C MET A 1 6.84 -8.53 -20.53
N GLY A 2 5.60 -8.13 -20.79
CA GLY A 2 5.12 -6.78 -20.55
C GLY A 2 5.00 -6.53 -19.04
N PHE A 3 4.83 -5.27 -18.66
CA PHE A 3 4.63 -4.86 -17.28
C PHE A 3 3.37 -5.53 -16.68
N PHE A 4 2.28 -5.58 -17.44
CA PHE A 4 1.04 -6.31 -17.10
C PHE A 4 1.24 -7.79 -16.80
N ASP A 5 2.08 -8.48 -17.60
CA ASP A 5 2.37 -9.90 -17.40
C ASP A 5 2.97 -10.15 -16.00
N ARG A 6 3.81 -9.22 -15.52
CA ARG A 6 4.47 -9.34 -14.19
C ARG A 6 3.54 -9.09 -13.02
N ILE A 7 2.62 -8.12 -13.11
CA ILE A 7 1.59 -7.89 -12.07
C ILE A 7 0.63 -9.07 -12.04
N SER A 8 0.15 -9.51 -13.19
CA SER A 8 -0.73 -10.67 -13.32
C SER A 8 -0.06 -11.95 -12.77
N GLU A 9 1.22 -12.17 -13.03
CA GLU A 9 1.97 -13.30 -12.49
C GLU A 9 2.19 -13.17 -10.97
N GLY A 10 2.50 -11.95 -10.47
CA GLY A 10 2.67 -11.68 -9.04
C GLY A 10 1.38 -11.86 -8.23
N LEU A 11 0.23 -11.59 -8.82
CA LEU A 11 -1.08 -11.73 -8.17
C LEU A 11 -1.79 -13.06 -8.50
N SER A 12 -1.16 -13.93 -9.29
CA SER A 12 -1.79 -15.17 -9.79
C SER A 12 -2.40 -16.02 -8.66
N ARG A 13 -1.71 -16.18 -7.55
CA ARG A 13 -2.18 -16.99 -6.42
C ARG A 13 -3.44 -16.42 -5.75
N SER A 14 -3.50 -15.11 -5.55
CA SER A 14 -4.69 -14.45 -4.98
C SER A 14 -5.84 -14.50 -5.97
N ARG A 15 -5.56 -14.20 -7.23
CA ARG A 15 -6.54 -14.23 -8.32
C ARG A 15 -7.10 -15.64 -8.56
N ASP A 16 -6.23 -16.65 -8.68
CA ASP A 16 -6.66 -18.01 -9.02
C ASP A 16 -7.55 -18.58 -7.91
N LYS A 17 -7.20 -18.33 -6.64
CA LYS A 17 -8.04 -18.72 -5.50
C LYS A 17 -9.38 -17.98 -5.50
N PHE A 18 -9.37 -16.68 -5.74
CA PHE A 18 -10.57 -15.85 -5.82
C PHE A 18 -11.47 -16.31 -6.98
N LYS A 19 -10.87 -16.51 -8.17
CA LYS A 19 -11.57 -17.00 -9.36
C LYS A 19 -12.18 -18.38 -9.16
N GLU A 20 -11.46 -19.30 -8.51
CA GLU A 20 -11.98 -20.63 -8.18
C GLU A 20 -13.24 -20.54 -7.30
N GLN A 21 -13.20 -19.70 -6.26
CA GLN A 21 -14.34 -19.51 -5.36
C GLN A 21 -15.51 -18.80 -6.05
N MET A 22 -15.24 -17.81 -6.89
CA MET A 22 -16.26 -17.14 -7.68
C MET A 22 -16.90 -18.07 -8.71
N ASN A 23 -16.13 -18.92 -9.37
CA ASN A 23 -16.68 -19.92 -10.30
C ASN A 23 -17.62 -20.89 -9.58
N VAL A 24 -17.26 -21.36 -8.38
CA VAL A 24 -18.16 -22.19 -7.56
C VAL A 24 -19.48 -21.45 -7.25
N LEU A 25 -19.41 -20.15 -7.00
CA LEU A 25 -20.59 -19.33 -6.77
C LEU A 25 -21.46 -19.19 -8.05
N LEU A 26 -20.82 -18.93 -9.19
CA LEU A 26 -21.50 -18.79 -10.49
C LEU A 26 -22.06 -20.11 -11.03
N ASP A 27 -21.44 -21.24 -10.73
CA ASP A 27 -21.93 -22.58 -11.12
C ASP A 27 -23.29 -22.92 -10.48
N ARG A 28 -23.71 -22.22 -9.43
CA ARG A 28 -25.03 -22.38 -8.81
C ARG A 28 -26.17 -21.75 -9.61
N GLY A 29 -25.84 -20.85 -10.52
CA GLY A 29 -26.80 -20.19 -11.41
C GLY A 29 -26.66 -18.65 -11.39
N PRO A 30 -27.35 -17.97 -12.30
CA PRO A 30 -27.24 -16.51 -12.43
C PRO A 30 -28.10 -15.72 -11.42
N ASP A 31 -28.92 -16.39 -10.61
CA ASP A 31 -29.90 -15.76 -9.76
C ASP A 31 -29.26 -15.01 -8.56
N LEU A 32 -29.79 -13.82 -8.26
CA LEU A 32 -29.34 -12.99 -7.14
C LEU A 32 -30.14 -13.30 -5.87
N ASP A 33 -30.11 -14.55 -5.43
CA ASP A 33 -30.76 -15.01 -4.21
C ASP A 33 -29.89 -14.79 -2.94
N ASP A 34 -30.43 -15.12 -1.78
CA ASP A 34 -29.70 -14.96 -0.53
C ASP A 34 -28.45 -15.87 -0.47
N GLU A 35 -28.49 -17.07 -1.11
CA GLU A 35 -27.32 -17.96 -1.17
C GLU A 35 -26.17 -17.33 -2.00
N PHE A 36 -26.50 -16.59 -3.06
CA PHE A 36 -25.49 -15.85 -3.83
C PHE A 36 -24.80 -14.80 -2.96
N TRP A 37 -25.57 -13.97 -2.24
CA TRP A 37 -25.04 -12.88 -1.41
C TRP A 37 -24.19 -13.41 -0.25
N ASP A 38 -24.65 -14.44 0.44
CA ASP A 38 -23.91 -15.11 1.53
C ASP A 38 -22.59 -15.72 1.00
N GLY A 39 -22.65 -16.38 -0.16
CA GLY A 39 -21.48 -16.97 -0.80
C GLY A 39 -20.46 -15.92 -1.30
N LEU A 40 -20.93 -14.75 -1.77
CA LEU A 40 -20.08 -13.64 -2.15
C LEU A 40 -19.36 -13.08 -0.92
N GLU A 41 -20.07 -12.88 0.20
CA GLU A 41 -19.48 -12.41 1.45
C GLU A 41 -18.41 -13.39 1.96
N GLU A 42 -18.72 -14.69 1.99
CA GLU A 42 -17.78 -15.74 2.37
C GLU A 42 -16.51 -15.70 1.49
N THR A 43 -16.68 -15.54 0.18
CA THR A 43 -15.56 -15.46 -0.77
C THR A 43 -14.67 -14.24 -0.49
N LEU A 44 -15.24 -13.08 -0.21
CA LEU A 44 -14.51 -11.88 0.15
C LEU A 44 -13.74 -12.04 1.47
N ILE A 45 -14.36 -12.69 2.47
CA ILE A 45 -13.70 -13.01 3.75
C ILE A 45 -12.51 -13.94 3.54
N LEU A 46 -12.68 -14.99 2.73
CA LEU A 46 -11.62 -15.94 2.40
C LEU A 46 -10.47 -15.32 1.58
N ALA A 47 -10.72 -14.21 0.92
CA ALA A 47 -9.71 -13.39 0.25
C ALA A 47 -8.96 -12.43 1.19
N ASP A 48 -9.12 -12.55 2.53
CA ASP A 48 -8.53 -11.70 3.56
C ASP A 48 -9.01 -10.24 3.55
N ILE A 49 -10.19 -9.94 2.98
CA ILE A 49 -10.81 -8.60 3.04
C ILE A 49 -11.28 -8.28 4.47
N GLY A 50 -11.59 -9.32 5.26
CA GLY A 50 -12.10 -9.17 6.62
C GLY A 50 -13.62 -9.05 6.67
N GLY A 51 -14.23 -9.57 7.74
CA GLY A 51 -15.68 -9.71 7.82
C GLY A 51 -16.45 -8.39 7.72
N ALA A 52 -16.02 -7.36 8.47
CA ALA A 52 -16.73 -6.06 8.46
C ALA A 52 -16.71 -5.40 7.07
N ALA A 53 -15.55 -5.34 6.43
CA ALA A 53 -15.42 -4.77 5.08
C ALA A 53 -16.16 -5.62 4.03
N ALA A 54 -16.11 -6.96 4.14
CA ALA A 54 -16.83 -7.85 3.24
C ALA A 54 -18.36 -7.64 3.34
N SER A 55 -18.92 -7.60 4.55
CA SER A 55 -20.35 -7.35 4.76
C SER A 55 -20.78 -6.01 4.17
N GLU A 56 -20.03 -4.94 4.42
CA GLU A 56 -20.36 -3.60 3.91
C GLU A 56 -20.27 -3.53 2.38
N ILE A 57 -19.25 -4.15 1.78
CA ILE A 57 -19.13 -4.25 0.32
C ILE A 57 -20.34 -4.98 -0.27
N VAL A 58 -20.72 -6.12 0.31
CA VAL A 58 -21.86 -6.94 -0.17
C VAL A 58 -23.19 -6.19 -0.01
N GLU A 59 -23.44 -5.54 1.13
CA GLU A 59 -24.64 -4.74 1.33
C GLU A 59 -24.73 -3.62 0.30
N ASN A 60 -23.63 -2.93 0.04
CA ASN A 60 -23.58 -1.85 -0.95
C ASN A 60 -23.83 -2.40 -2.38
N LEU A 61 -23.24 -3.53 -2.74
CA LEU A 61 -23.48 -4.19 -4.02
C LEU A 61 -24.95 -4.61 -4.17
N ARG A 62 -25.56 -5.21 -3.14
CA ARG A 62 -26.96 -5.63 -3.11
C ARG A 62 -27.91 -4.45 -3.32
N ASP A 63 -27.64 -3.34 -2.64
CA ASP A 63 -28.36 -2.08 -2.80
C ASP A 63 -28.25 -1.52 -4.24
N GLN A 64 -27.04 -1.50 -4.79
CA GLN A 64 -26.80 -1.01 -6.14
C GLN A 64 -27.39 -1.96 -7.19
N ALA A 65 -27.29 -3.28 -7.01
CA ALA A 65 -27.90 -4.28 -7.90
C ALA A 65 -29.41 -4.08 -7.98
N THR A 66 -30.06 -3.85 -6.84
CA THR A 66 -31.51 -3.56 -6.76
C THR A 66 -31.86 -2.26 -7.47
N ARG A 67 -31.14 -1.16 -7.18
CA ARG A 67 -31.41 0.16 -7.78
C ARG A 67 -31.18 0.21 -9.29
N ARG A 68 -30.18 -0.51 -9.79
CA ARG A 68 -29.83 -0.56 -11.21
C ARG A 68 -30.56 -1.68 -11.95
N ALA A 69 -31.34 -2.51 -11.26
CA ALA A 69 -32.00 -3.71 -11.76
C ALA A 69 -31.00 -4.61 -12.55
N LEU A 70 -29.88 -4.95 -11.92
CA LEU A 70 -28.87 -5.79 -12.56
C LEU A 70 -29.46 -7.15 -12.91
N PRO A 71 -29.15 -7.70 -14.10
CA PRO A 71 -29.85 -8.88 -14.62
C PRO A 71 -29.40 -10.19 -13.95
N ASP A 72 -28.16 -10.27 -13.51
CA ASP A 72 -27.56 -11.53 -13.07
C ASP A 72 -26.31 -11.33 -12.19
N ALA A 73 -25.76 -12.43 -11.69
CA ALA A 73 -24.57 -12.49 -10.88
C ALA A 73 -23.32 -11.92 -11.60
N TYR A 74 -23.22 -12.08 -12.92
CA TYR A 74 -22.09 -11.54 -13.68
C TYR A 74 -22.07 -10.03 -13.65
N ALA A 75 -23.23 -9.38 -13.81
CA ALA A 75 -23.34 -7.93 -13.71
C ALA A 75 -23.01 -7.39 -12.31
N VAL A 76 -23.26 -8.17 -11.27
CA VAL A 76 -22.85 -7.84 -9.89
C VAL A 76 -21.33 -7.95 -9.74
N LEU A 77 -20.68 -8.93 -10.33
CA LEU A 77 -19.23 -9.08 -10.29
C LEU A 77 -18.52 -7.98 -11.09
N ASP A 78 -19.07 -7.54 -12.22
CA ASP A 78 -18.59 -6.37 -12.95
C ASP A 78 -18.65 -5.11 -12.07
N LEU A 79 -19.77 -4.92 -11.35
CA LEU A 79 -19.93 -3.82 -10.41
C LEU A 79 -18.95 -3.91 -9.23
N LEU A 80 -18.70 -5.11 -8.69
CA LEU A 80 -17.68 -5.34 -7.66
C LEU A 80 -16.29 -4.95 -8.17
N ASN A 81 -15.97 -5.32 -9.41
CA ASN A 81 -14.70 -4.98 -10.04
C ASN A 81 -14.51 -3.47 -10.16
N ASP A 82 -15.54 -2.76 -10.64
CA ASP A 82 -15.54 -1.29 -10.72
C ASP A 82 -15.39 -0.64 -9.34
N GLN A 83 -16.06 -1.18 -8.32
CA GLN A 83 -15.99 -0.68 -6.95
C GLN A 83 -14.59 -0.89 -6.36
N ILE A 84 -14.00 -2.07 -6.54
CA ILE A 84 -12.62 -2.34 -6.14
C ILE A 84 -11.66 -1.41 -6.90
N ALA A 85 -11.82 -1.25 -8.21
CA ALA A 85 -10.98 -0.35 -9.01
C ALA A 85 -11.05 1.09 -8.51
N SER A 86 -12.25 1.57 -8.17
CA SER A 86 -12.45 2.92 -7.64
C SER A 86 -11.77 3.15 -6.29
N THR A 87 -11.66 2.13 -5.46
CA THR A 87 -10.97 2.18 -4.16
C THR A 87 -9.46 2.44 -4.32
N PHE A 88 -8.88 1.98 -5.42
CA PHE A 88 -7.45 2.19 -5.74
C PHE A 88 -7.19 3.41 -6.64
N THR A 89 -8.24 4.10 -7.08
CA THR A 89 -8.09 5.35 -7.84
C THR A 89 -7.82 6.49 -6.86
N PRO A 90 -6.70 7.21 -6.98
CA PRO A 90 -6.40 8.30 -6.07
C PRO A 90 -7.49 9.38 -6.16
N GLY A 91 -8.31 9.47 -5.13
CA GLY A 91 -9.32 10.53 -4.98
C GLY A 91 -8.77 11.84 -4.43
N GLY A 92 -7.46 11.95 -4.25
CA GLY A 92 -6.77 13.06 -3.62
C GLY A 92 -5.47 13.45 -4.32
N GLU A 93 -4.77 14.42 -3.75
CA GLU A 93 -3.43 14.79 -4.21
C GLU A 93 -2.54 13.55 -4.25
N ASP A 94 -1.88 13.33 -5.38
CA ASP A 94 -0.94 12.21 -5.54
C ASP A 94 0.27 12.43 -4.62
N VAL A 95 0.21 11.83 -3.43
CA VAL A 95 1.23 11.92 -2.37
C VAL A 95 2.63 11.60 -2.89
N LEU A 96 2.74 10.78 -3.94
CA LEU A 96 4.02 10.34 -4.51
C LEU A 96 4.31 10.92 -5.89
N GLY A 97 3.32 11.43 -6.60
CA GLY A 97 3.42 11.59 -8.06
C GLY A 97 3.65 12.98 -8.60
N GLY A 98 3.44 14.05 -7.86
CA GLY A 98 3.36 15.27 -8.63
C GLY A 98 4.18 16.45 -8.15
N GLY A 99 4.10 16.81 -6.90
CA GLY A 99 4.69 18.04 -6.36
C GLY A 99 5.91 17.80 -5.50
N PRO A 100 6.60 18.89 -5.11
CA PRO A 100 7.61 18.81 -4.08
C PRO A 100 7.02 18.30 -2.77
N ALA A 101 7.67 17.31 -2.13
CA ALA A 101 7.19 16.69 -0.91
C ALA A 101 8.28 16.04 -0.06
N VAL A 102 7.98 15.87 1.22
CA VAL A 102 8.72 15.00 2.14
C VAL A 102 7.83 13.81 2.48
N VAL A 103 8.31 12.60 2.27
CA VAL A 103 7.57 11.36 2.56
C VAL A 103 8.29 10.53 3.60
N LEU A 104 7.63 10.29 4.72
CA LEU A 104 8.10 9.43 5.80
C LEU A 104 7.51 8.02 5.62
N PHE A 105 8.35 6.99 5.50
CA PHE A 105 7.91 5.60 5.37
C PHE A 105 7.94 4.92 6.74
N VAL A 106 6.77 4.57 7.25
CA VAL A 106 6.58 3.93 8.56
C VAL A 106 6.08 2.49 8.40
N GLY A 107 6.20 1.68 9.46
CA GLY A 107 5.76 0.27 9.46
C GLY A 107 6.72 -0.62 10.24
N ILE A 108 6.34 -1.87 10.51
CA ILE A 108 7.18 -2.81 11.26
C ILE A 108 8.39 -3.31 10.45
N ASN A 109 9.32 -4.01 11.12
CA ASN A 109 10.47 -4.61 10.45
C ASN A 109 10.03 -5.68 9.44
N GLY A 110 10.70 -5.70 8.28
CA GLY A 110 10.48 -6.71 7.25
C GLY A 110 9.35 -6.41 6.28
N THR A 111 8.59 -5.32 6.46
CA THR A 111 7.51 -4.94 5.53
C THR A 111 8.00 -4.40 4.19
N GLY A 112 9.30 -4.16 4.02
CA GLY A 112 9.87 -3.68 2.76
C GLY A 112 10.06 -2.17 2.67
N LYS A 113 10.01 -1.40 3.77
CA LYS A 113 10.20 0.06 3.78
C LYS A 113 11.45 0.50 3.00
N THR A 114 12.63 0.07 3.43
CA THR A 114 13.92 0.43 2.81
C THR A 114 13.94 0.11 1.30
N THR A 115 13.40 -1.05 0.92
CA THR A 115 13.31 -1.44 -0.50
C THR A 115 12.34 -0.55 -1.27
N THR A 116 11.20 -0.21 -0.68
CA THR A 116 10.20 0.69 -1.26
C THR A 116 10.78 2.08 -1.48
N VAL A 117 11.45 2.64 -0.46
CA VAL A 117 12.15 3.93 -0.55
C VAL A 117 13.15 3.93 -1.72
N GLY A 118 13.96 2.87 -1.83
CA GLY A 118 14.94 2.75 -2.91
C GLY A 118 14.32 2.67 -4.31
N LYS A 119 13.22 1.94 -4.46
CA LYS A 119 12.51 1.82 -5.73
C LYS A 119 11.83 3.14 -6.14
N LEU A 120 11.17 3.80 -5.19
CA LEU A 120 10.55 5.11 -5.43
C LEU A 120 11.59 6.18 -5.75
N ALA A 121 12.75 6.16 -5.10
CA ALA A 121 13.85 7.04 -5.44
C ALA A 121 14.29 6.85 -6.89
N LYS A 122 14.43 5.62 -7.34
CA LYS A 122 14.79 5.31 -8.73
C LYS A 122 13.71 5.77 -9.70
N GLU A 123 12.45 5.47 -9.44
CA GLU A 123 11.29 5.89 -10.25
C GLU A 123 11.24 7.42 -10.39
N ALA A 124 11.36 8.14 -9.27
CA ALA A 124 11.33 9.60 -9.25
C ALA A 124 12.53 10.21 -10.01
N THR A 125 13.73 9.63 -9.85
CA THR A 125 14.91 10.08 -10.58
C THR A 125 14.78 9.85 -12.08
N ASP A 126 14.25 8.71 -12.49
CA ASP A 126 13.99 8.40 -13.91
C ASP A 126 12.94 9.35 -14.52
N ALA A 127 12.02 9.86 -13.69
CA ALA A 127 11.07 10.91 -14.05
C ALA A 127 11.67 12.33 -14.03
N GLY A 128 12.96 12.47 -13.73
CA GLY A 128 13.69 13.75 -13.74
C GLY A 128 13.58 14.58 -12.46
N ARG A 129 13.11 14.00 -11.36
CA ARG A 129 13.01 14.69 -10.07
C ARG A 129 14.34 14.74 -9.33
N THR A 130 14.54 15.78 -8.54
CA THR A 130 15.70 15.90 -7.63
C THR A 130 15.35 15.26 -6.29
N VAL A 131 15.94 14.09 -6.01
CA VAL A 131 15.60 13.25 -4.85
C VAL A 131 16.71 13.24 -3.82
N LEU A 132 16.37 13.34 -2.53
CA LEU A 132 17.26 13.11 -1.40
C LEU A 132 16.69 12.03 -0.47
N LEU A 133 17.53 11.09 -0.03
CA LEU A 133 17.15 10.08 0.93
C LEU A 133 17.60 10.44 2.35
N GLY A 134 16.77 10.10 3.36
CA GLY A 134 17.09 10.20 4.77
C GLY A 134 17.05 8.83 5.45
N SER A 135 18.11 8.43 6.16
CA SER A 135 18.22 7.18 6.88
C SER A 135 17.90 7.36 8.35
N ALA A 136 16.63 7.35 8.72
CA ALA A 136 16.18 7.50 10.10
C ALA A 136 16.00 6.15 10.85
N ASP A 137 16.29 4.99 10.24
CA ASP A 137 16.48 3.71 10.95
C ASP A 137 17.92 3.63 11.50
N THR A 138 18.22 4.43 12.50
CA THR A 138 19.57 4.60 13.03
C THR A 138 20.05 3.43 13.89
N PHE A 139 19.16 2.57 14.36
CA PHE A 139 19.53 1.44 15.22
C PHE A 139 20.07 0.24 14.45
N ARG A 140 19.65 0.05 13.22
CA ARG A 140 19.98 -1.11 12.40
C ARG A 140 21.06 -0.76 11.37
N ALA A 141 22.32 -1.14 11.67
CA ALA A 141 23.43 -0.93 10.74
C ALA A 141 23.13 -1.47 9.32
N ALA A 142 22.54 -2.67 9.25
CA ALA A 142 22.17 -3.27 7.96
C ALA A 142 21.10 -2.46 7.20
N ALA A 143 20.22 -1.72 7.87
CA ALA A 143 19.23 -0.87 7.21
C ALA A 143 19.91 0.37 6.58
N ILE A 144 20.84 0.98 7.30
CA ILE A 144 21.64 2.11 6.79
C ILE A 144 22.41 1.66 5.54
N GLU A 145 23.16 0.57 5.64
CA GLU A 145 23.93 0.01 4.51
C GLU A 145 23.04 -0.35 3.33
N GLN A 146 21.86 -0.93 3.59
CA GLN A 146 20.88 -1.27 2.55
C GLN A 146 20.37 -0.01 1.84
N LEU A 147 20.02 1.03 2.57
CA LEU A 147 19.57 2.29 1.98
C LEU A 147 20.67 2.96 1.14
N GLU A 148 21.91 2.92 1.60
CA GLU A 148 23.06 3.39 0.82
C GLU A 148 23.27 2.61 -0.49
N VAL A 149 23.03 1.30 -0.48
CA VAL A 149 23.05 0.49 -1.71
C VAL A 149 21.97 0.94 -2.68
N TRP A 150 20.76 1.17 -2.17
CA TRP A 150 19.66 1.69 -2.98
C TRP A 150 19.95 3.10 -3.50
N ALA A 151 20.49 4.00 -2.67
CA ALA A 151 20.89 5.35 -3.07
C ALA A 151 21.88 5.32 -4.26
N ARG A 152 22.89 4.46 -4.17
CA ARG A 152 23.85 4.25 -5.27
C ARG A 152 23.18 3.73 -6.55
N ARG A 153 22.23 2.76 -6.43
CA ARG A 153 21.50 2.21 -7.58
C ARG A 153 20.59 3.22 -8.24
N ALA A 154 19.95 4.06 -7.46
CA ALA A 154 19.07 5.13 -7.93
C ALA A 154 19.86 6.38 -8.37
N ASN A 155 21.17 6.43 -8.10
CA ASN A 155 22.03 7.59 -8.32
C ASN A 155 21.53 8.85 -7.61
N VAL A 156 21.14 8.70 -6.34
CA VAL A 156 20.65 9.79 -5.49
C VAL A 156 21.50 9.92 -4.23
N PRO A 157 21.63 11.14 -3.66
CA PRO A 157 22.30 11.35 -2.38
C PRO A 157 21.47 10.75 -1.23
N VAL A 158 22.17 10.37 -0.16
CA VAL A 158 21.56 9.93 1.09
C VAL A 158 22.18 10.68 2.27
N CYS A 159 21.36 11.05 3.23
CA CYS A 159 21.76 11.61 4.51
C CYS A 159 21.72 10.52 5.57
N THR A 160 22.87 10.23 6.17
CA THR A 160 23.03 9.24 7.26
C THR A 160 23.77 9.88 8.42
N ARG A 161 23.60 9.33 9.60
CA ARG A 161 24.43 9.61 10.79
C ARG A 161 25.00 8.32 11.37
N GLU A 162 25.86 8.46 12.36
CA GLU A 162 26.40 7.31 13.11
C GLU A 162 25.25 6.49 13.73
N ARG A 163 25.49 5.19 13.82
CA ARG A 163 24.55 4.26 14.44
C ARG A 163 24.19 4.71 15.86
N GLY A 164 22.89 4.69 16.18
CA GLY A 164 22.36 5.11 17.48
C GLY A 164 22.11 6.62 17.60
N SER A 165 22.33 7.39 16.56
CA SER A 165 21.92 8.80 16.51
C SER A 165 20.41 8.93 16.71
N ASP A 166 19.94 10.09 17.21
CA ASP A 166 18.50 10.37 17.31
C ASP A 166 17.89 10.46 15.88
N PRO A 167 16.88 9.64 15.56
CA PRO A 167 16.22 9.64 14.24
C PRO A 167 15.71 11.02 13.82
N ALA A 168 15.17 11.80 14.76
CA ALA A 168 14.70 13.15 14.48
C ALA A 168 15.83 14.10 14.06
N SER A 169 17.05 13.89 14.58
CA SER A 169 18.21 14.66 14.16
C SER A 169 18.66 14.33 12.75
N VAL A 170 18.55 13.05 12.33
CA VAL A 170 18.80 12.65 10.94
C VAL A 170 17.82 13.32 9.99
N CYS A 171 16.54 13.33 10.35
CA CYS A 171 15.51 14.00 9.57
C CYS A 171 15.77 15.50 9.45
N TYR A 172 16.17 16.14 10.54
CA TYR A 172 16.51 17.57 10.53
C TYR A 172 17.64 17.88 9.53
N ASP A 173 18.75 17.14 9.58
CA ASP A 173 19.86 17.32 8.65
C ASP A 173 19.46 17.00 7.20
N THR A 174 18.61 15.99 7.03
CA THR A 174 18.09 15.64 5.69
C THR A 174 17.31 16.80 5.09
N LEU A 175 16.44 17.44 5.87
CA LEU A 175 15.67 18.59 5.41
C LEU A 175 16.55 19.81 5.15
N GLU A 176 17.53 20.09 6.01
CA GLU A 176 18.48 21.19 5.79
C GLU A 176 19.28 20.99 4.50
N ARG A 177 19.75 19.77 4.26
CA ARG A 177 20.45 19.40 3.04
C ARG A 177 19.56 19.47 1.81
N ALA A 178 18.30 19.05 1.92
CA ALA A 178 17.32 19.12 0.84
C ALA A 178 17.09 20.56 0.38
N GLU A 179 16.98 21.51 1.32
CA GLU A 179 16.87 22.94 1.03
C GLU A 179 18.11 23.47 0.32
N GLN A 180 19.31 23.08 0.78
CA GLN A 180 20.59 23.53 0.19
C GLN A 180 20.81 22.98 -1.22
N GLU A 181 20.40 21.73 -1.47
CA GLU A 181 20.58 21.07 -2.77
C GLU A 181 19.38 21.28 -3.72
N GLY A 182 18.30 21.90 -3.25
CA GLY A 182 17.08 22.12 -4.05
C GLY A 182 16.35 20.81 -4.38
N ALA A 183 16.36 19.83 -3.46
CA ALA A 183 15.62 18.60 -3.65
C ALA A 183 14.10 18.86 -3.59
N ASP A 184 13.39 18.36 -4.57
CA ASP A 184 11.93 18.47 -4.64
C ASP A 184 11.21 17.25 -4.06
N LEU A 185 11.93 16.14 -3.84
CA LEU A 185 11.41 14.96 -3.19
C LEU A 185 12.39 14.43 -2.14
N VAL A 186 11.94 14.39 -0.89
CA VAL A 186 12.69 13.82 0.23
C VAL A 186 12.01 12.55 0.69
N LEU A 187 12.69 11.41 0.61
CA LEU A 187 12.18 10.12 1.05
C LEU A 187 12.93 9.66 2.31
N VAL A 188 12.22 9.45 3.41
CA VAL A 188 12.82 9.12 4.70
C VAL A 188 12.44 7.70 5.10
N ASP A 189 13.45 6.81 5.21
CA ASP A 189 13.29 5.46 5.75
C ASP A 189 13.38 5.51 7.27
N THR A 190 12.30 5.14 7.97
CA THR A 190 12.25 5.18 9.43
C THR A 190 12.46 3.81 10.07
N ALA A 191 12.77 3.83 11.36
CA ALA A 191 12.85 2.61 12.14
C ALA A 191 11.53 1.81 12.12
N GLY A 192 11.66 0.49 12.19
CA GLY A 192 10.58 -0.42 12.50
C GLY A 192 11.01 -1.34 13.64
N ARG A 193 10.05 -2.06 14.22
CA ARG A 193 10.31 -3.14 15.19
C ARG A 193 9.55 -4.38 14.74
N LEU A 194 9.74 -5.53 15.40
CA LEU A 194 9.05 -6.78 15.07
C LEU A 194 7.52 -6.68 15.22
N HIS A 195 7.07 -5.79 16.07
CA HIS A 195 5.65 -5.50 16.33
C HIS A 195 5.52 -4.03 16.73
N THR A 196 4.31 -3.52 16.66
CA THR A 196 3.97 -2.19 17.17
C THR A 196 4.22 -2.16 18.68
N SER A 197 4.95 -1.14 19.14
CA SER A 197 5.24 -0.94 20.55
C SER A 197 5.07 0.53 20.89
N ALA A 198 4.67 0.83 22.12
CA ALA A 198 4.50 2.20 22.58
C ALA A 198 5.79 3.05 22.43
N ASP A 199 6.96 2.42 22.55
CA ASP A 199 8.24 3.10 22.37
C ASP A 199 8.50 3.46 20.91
N LEU A 200 8.19 2.54 19.95
CA LEU A 200 8.28 2.81 18.53
C LEU A 200 7.33 3.94 18.14
N MET A 201 6.07 3.87 18.58
CA MET A 201 5.09 4.90 18.25
C MET A 201 5.51 6.28 18.75
N ARG A 202 5.98 6.40 19.99
CA ARG A 202 6.49 7.67 20.53
C ARG A 202 7.71 8.19 19.76
N GLU A 203 8.59 7.30 19.32
CA GLU A 203 9.75 7.67 18.51
C GLU A 203 9.31 8.20 17.16
N LEU A 204 8.38 7.53 16.48
CA LEU A 204 7.84 7.95 15.19
C LEU A 204 7.01 9.24 15.30
N GLU A 205 6.16 9.38 16.32
CA GLU A 205 5.43 10.63 16.62
C GLU A 205 6.41 11.83 16.73
N LYS A 206 7.52 11.65 17.46
CA LYS A 206 8.56 12.67 17.58
C LYS A 206 9.17 13.01 16.21
N VAL A 207 9.50 12.00 15.40
CA VAL A 207 10.07 12.18 14.07
C VAL A 207 9.09 12.96 13.17
N VAL A 208 7.83 12.51 13.09
CA VAL A 208 6.78 13.18 12.30
C VAL A 208 6.60 14.63 12.74
N ALA A 209 6.51 14.89 14.05
CA ALA A 209 6.35 16.23 14.59
C ALA A 209 7.54 17.15 14.23
N VAL A 210 8.78 16.64 14.32
CA VAL A 210 9.97 17.42 13.93
C VAL A 210 9.97 17.73 12.45
N VAL A 211 9.65 16.74 11.60
CA VAL A 211 9.62 16.90 10.14
C VAL A 211 8.53 17.88 9.73
N ARG A 212 7.29 17.71 10.22
CA ARG A 212 6.17 18.64 9.95
C ARG A 212 6.47 20.08 10.38
N LYS A 213 7.17 20.24 11.51
CA LYS A 213 7.55 21.58 12.00
C LYS A 213 8.68 22.24 11.20
N ARG A 214 9.63 21.44 10.70
CA ARG A 214 10.86 21.93 10.04
C ARG A 214 10.70 22.10 8.53
N SER A 215 9.89 21.25 7.90
CA SER A 215 9.75 21.23 6.44
C SER A 215 9.05 22.47 5.89
N GLN A 216 9.53 22.95 4.76
CA GLN A 216 8.86 23.95 3.92
C GLN A 216 7.99 23.27 2.84
N LEU A 217 8.20 21.99 2.61
CA LEU A 217 7.43 21.17 1.67
C LEU A 217 6.28 20.45 2.40
N PRO A 218 5.22 20.06 1.68
CA PRO A 218 4.19 19.16 2.21
C PRO A 218 4.83 17.90 2.78
N VAL A 219 4.34 17.43 3.92
CA VAL A 219 4.86 16.25 4.62
C VAL A 219 3.80 15.19 4.64
N HIS A 220 4.14 14.02 4.12
CA HIS A 220 3.27 12.85 4.08
C HIS A 220 3.85 11.70 4.89
N THR A 221 3.00 11.00 5.61
CA THR A 221 3.33 9.79 6.39
C THR A 221 2.69 8.59 5.73
N VAL A 222 3.50 7.72 5.15
CA VAL A 222 3.05 6.57 4.36
C VAL A 222 3.39 5.27 5.08
N LEU A 223 2.38 4.46 5.34
CA LEU A 223 2.54 3.14 5.94
C LEU A 223 2.94 2.11 4.89
N VAL A 224 3.93 1.28 5.21
CA VAL A 224 4.31 0.12 4.40
C VAL A 224 3.95 -1.15 5.14
N ILE A 225 3.02 -1.93 4.60
CA ILE A 225 2.58 -3.22 5.14
C ILE A 225 2.97 -4.39 4.24
N ASP A 226 3.07 -5.56 4.84
CA ASP A 226 3.36 -6.82 4.17
C ASP A 226 2.04 -7.60 3.98
N ALA A 227 1.64 -7.84 2.74
CA ALA A 227 0.41 -8.55 2.42
C ALA A 227 0.34 -9.95 3.03
N THR A 228 1.49 -10.61 3.22
CA THR A 228 1.54 -11.96 3.81
C THR A 228 1.02 -12.02 5.25
N THR A 229 0.94 -10.89 5.92
CA THR A 229 0.46 -10.79 7.31
C THR A 229 -1.07 -10.84 7.44
N GLY A 230 -1.81 -10.62 6.33
CA GLY A 230 -3.28 -10.66 6.33
C GLY A 230 -3.88 -9.74 7.40
N GLN A 231 -4.87 -10.20 8.15
CA GLN A 231 -5.58 -9.41 9.18
C GLN A 231 -4.68 -8.81 10.27
N ASN A 232 -3.52 -9.40 10.54
CA ASN A 232 -2.53 -8.78 11.44
C ASN A 232 -1.97 -7.48 10.86
N GLY A 233 -1.84 -7.39 9.53
CA GLY A 233 -1.45 -6.16 8.84
C GLY A 233 -2.47 -5.05 9.01
N LEU A 234 -3.76 -5.37 8.94
CA LEU A 234 -4.85 -4.43 9.18
C LEU A 234 -4.83 -3.88 10.62
N GLN A 235 -4.62 -4.76 11.61
CA GLN A 235 -4.48 -4.30 12.99
C GLN A 235 -3.29 -3.36 13.18
N GLN A 236 -2.14 -3.67 12.57
CA GLN A 236 -0.99 -2.78 12.56
C GLN A 236 -1.34 -1.43 11.93
N ALA A 237 -2.01 -1.44 10.78
CA ALA A 237 -2.41 -0.22 10.10
C ALA A 237 -3.25 0.69 10.98
N ARG A 238 -4.22 0.14 11.72
CA ARG A 238 -5.02 0.89 12.71
C ARG A 238 -4.16 1.53 13.81
N GLU A 239 -3.16 0.81 14.31
CA GLU A 239 -2.28 1.31 15.37
C GLU A 239 -1.39 2.45 14.87
N PHE A 240 -0.85 2.32 13.65
CA PHE A 240 -0.04 3.36 13.01
C PHE A 240 -0.87 4.59 12.68
N ASP A 241 -2.07 4.41 12.14
CA ASP A 241 -2.97 5.50 11.78
C ASP A 241 -3.39 6.34 12.98
N ARG A 242 -3.80 5.69 14.07
CA ARG A 242 -4.15 6.38 15.34
C ARG A 242 -3.02 7.21 15.91
N ALA A 243 -1.76 6.78 15.72
CA ALA A 243 -0.60 7.45 16.30
C ALA A 243 -0.03 8.56 15.40
N LEU A 244 -0.10 8.39 14.08
CA LEU A 244 0.69 9.18 13.14
C LEU A 244 -0.13 9.99 12.14
N ASP A 245 -1.45 9.76 12.03
CA ASP A 245 -2.31 10.41 11.04
C ASP A 245 -1.74 10.17 9.63
N LEU A 246 -2.03 8.98 9.07
CA LEU A 246 -1.43 8.51 7.83
C LEU A 246 -2.05 9.19 6.61
N ASP A 247 -1.25 9.42 5.58
CA ASP A 247 -1.70 9.98 4.29
C ASP A 247 -1.90 8.90 3.22
N GLY A 248 -1.51 7.66 3.49
CA GLY A 248 -1.71 6.55 2.57
C GLY A 248 -0.92 5.30 2.93
N VAL A 249 -1.14 4.25 2.17
CA VAL A 249 -0.57 2.92 2.41
C VAL A 249 0.10 2.38 1.16
N ILE A 250 1.21 1.67 1.36
CA ILE A 250 1.86 0.83 0.35
C ILE A 250 1.79 -0.62 0.82
N VAL A 251 1.25 -1.49 -0.03
CA VAL A 251 1.13 -2.92 0.25
C VAL A 251 2.18 -3.70 -0.53
N THR A 252 3.05 -4.40 0.17
CA THR A 252 4.19 -5.14 -0.43
C THR A 252 3.96 -6.65 -0.42
N LYS A 253 4.78 -7.38 -1.18
CA LYS A 253 4.85 -8.87 -1.22
C LYS A 253 3.54 -9.54 -1.64
N LEU A 254 2.76 -8.89 -2.48
CA LEU A 254 1.53 -9.46 -3.03
C LEU A 254 1.79 -10.68 -3.90
N ASP A 255 2.96 -10.76 -4.55
CA ASP A 255 3.44 -11.91 -5.31
C ASP A 255 3.67 -13.18 -4.48
N GLY A 256 3.89 -13.03 -3.19
CA GLY A 256 4.14 -14.13 -2.26
C GLY A 256 2.91 -14.74 -1.59
N THR A 257 1.71 -14.21 -1.82
CA THR A 257 0.53 -14.56 -1.01
C THR A 257 -0.75 -14.68 -1.81
N ALA A 258 -1.71 -15.44 -1.29
CA ALA A 258 -3.10 -15.43 -1.73
C ALA A 258 -3.98 -14.44 -0.91
N LYS A 259 -3.35 -13.53 -0.14
CA LYS A 259 -4.02 -12.60 0.78
C LYS A 259 -4.08 -11.16 0.24
N GLY A 260 -4.28 -11.01 -1.06
CA GLY A 260 -4.32 -9.71 -1.73
C GLY A 260 -5.42 -8.77 -1.23
N GLY A 261 -6.51 -9.32 -0.70
CA GLY A 261 -7.62 -8.56 -0.15
C GLY A 261 -7.27 -7.63 1.01
N ILE A 262 -6.13 -7.85 1.68
CA ILE A 262 -5.66 -6.94 2.73
C ILE A 262 -5.50 -5.48 2.25
N ALA A 263 -5.13 -5.26 1.00
CA ALA A 263 -5.03 -3.92 0.44
C ALA A 263 -6.39 -3.21 0.42
N LEU A 264 -7.44 -3.95 0.01
CA LEU A 264 -8.82 -3.46 0.02
C LEU A 264 -9.32 -3.25 1.45
N ALA A 265 -9.04 -4.22 2.36
CA ALA A 265 -9.44 -4.12 3.77
C ALA A 265 -8.87 -2.86 4.45
N VAL A 266 -7.59 -2.57 4.24
CA VAL A 266 -6.94 -1.38 4.82
C VAL A 266 -7.50 -0.09 4.23
N SER A 267 -7.64 -0.02 2.91
CA SER A 267 -8.19 1.17 2.25
C SER A 267 -9.63 1.46 2.68
N HIS A 268 -10.46 0.41 2.75
CA HIS A 268 -11.87 0.55 3.12
C HIS A 268 -12.04 0.95 4.59
N GLU A 269 -11.33 0.30 5.50
CA GLU A 269 -11.52 0.51 6.94
C GLU A 269 -10.91 1.80 7.46
N LEU A 270 -9.77 2.21 6.90
CA LEU A 270 -9.05 3.41 7.34
C LEU A 270 -9.30 4.61 6.43
N GLU A 271 -10.09 4.44 5.36
CA GLU A 271 -10.34 5.46 4.34
C GLU A 271 -9.03 6.02 3.75
N LEU A 272 -7.95 5.21 3.75
CA LEU A 272 -6.65 5.58 3.25
C LEU A 272 -6.43 5.09 1.81
N PRO A 273 -5.86 5.93 0.92
CA PRO A 273 -5.51 5.49 -0.42
C PRO A 273 -4.38 4.47 -0.40
N VAL A 274 -4.50 3.44 -1.22
CA VAL A 274 -3.37 2.55 -1.53
C VAL A 274 -2.54 3.19 -2.63
N LEU A 275 -1.41 3.77 -2.25
CA LEU A 275 -0.57 4.56 -3.15
C LEU A 275 0.21 3.71 -4.15
N LYS A 276 0.71 2.55 -3.69
CA LYS A 276 1.48 1.61 -4.50
C LYS A 276 1.29 0.18 -3.99
N ILE A 277 1.46 -0.78 -4.88
CA ILE A 277 1.53 -2.20 -4.54
C ILE A 277 2.89 -2.78 -4.96
N GLY A 278 3.46 -3.64 -4.12
CA GLY A 278 4.71 -4.33 -4.40
C GLY A 278 4.45 -5.76 -4.90
N VAL A 279 4.80 -6.02 -6.15
CA VAL A 279 4.73 -7.33 -6.80
C VAL A 279 6.13 -7.75 -7.27
N GLY A 280 6.95 -8.23 -6.34
CA GLY A 280 8.36 -8.57 -6.64
C GLY A 280 9.19 -7.33 -7.00
N GLU A 281 9.62 -7.21 -8.26
CA GLU A 281 10.51 -6.13 -8.70
C GLU A 281 9.81 -4.82 -9.09
N GLY A 282 8.48 -4.84 -9.32
CA GLY A 282 7.69 -3.67 -9.71
C GLY A 282 7.01 -2.95 -8.55
N LEU A 283 6.56 -1.73 -8.80
CA LEU A 283 5.69 -0.94 -7.92
C LEU A 283 4.63 -0.27 -8.81
N ASP A 284 3.38 -0.71 -8.76
CA ASP A 284 2.26 0.00 -9.40
C ASP A 284 0.91 -0.35 -8.78
N ALA A 285 0.01 0.63 -8.65
CA ALA A 285 -1.32 0.45 -8.07
C ALA A 285 -2.44 0.44 -9.12
N HIS A 286 -2.22 0.98 -10.32
CA HIS A 286 -3.27 1.23 -11.30
C HIS A 286 -3.98 -0.02 -11.84
N ASP A 287 -3.30 -1.17 -11.84
CA ASP A 287 -3.84 -2.40 -12.42
C ASP A 287 -4.18 -3.48 -11.39
N PHE A 288 -4.14 -3.11 -10.10
CA PHE A 288 -4.37 -4.06 -9.01
C PHE A 288 -5.78 -4.65 -9.03
N ALA A 289 -6.80 -3.83 -9.25
CA ALA A 289 -8.18 -4.29 -9.28
C ALA A 289 -8.40 -5.33 -10.38
N ARG A 290 -7.94 -5.05 -11.61
CA ARG A 290 -7.99 -5.99 -12.73
C ARG A 290 -7.20 -7.26 -12.47
N ALA A 291 -6.04 -7.12 -11.84
CA ALA A 291 -5.18 -8.26 -11.54
C ALA A 291 -5.71 -9.12 -10.40
N LEU A 292 -6.47 -8.54 -9.43
CA LEU A 292 -7.04 -9.26 -8.31
C LEU A 292 -8.33 -10.00 -8.70
N VAL A 293 -9.24 -9.33 -9.40
CA VAL A 293 -10.58 -9.87 -9.72
C VAL A 293 -10.56 -10.63 -11.04
N GLY A 294 -9.69 -10.25 -11.99
CA GLY A 294 -9.61 -10.82 -13.32
C GLY A 294 -10.70 -10.27 -14.26
N ASP A 295 -10.55 -10.52 -15.56
CA ASP A 295 -11.62 -10.30 -16.51
C ASP A 295 -12.57 -11.51 -16.43
N PHE A 296 -13.83 -11.29 -16.06
CA PHE A 296 -14.90 -12.31 -16.11
C PHE A 296 -15.53 -12.44 -17.50
N ASP A 297 -14.94 -11.81 -18.51
CA ASP A 297 -15.49 -11.72 -19.87
C ASP A 297 -15.24 -12.98 -20.74
N GLU A 298 -14.78 -14.08 -20.17
CA GLU A 298 -14.73 -15.35 -20.89
C GLU A 298 -16.12 -16.01 -20.87
N ARG A 299 -17.03 -15.43 -21.65
CA ARG A 299 -18.20 -16.14 -22.17
C ARG A 299 -17.73 -17.02 -23.33
N GLU A 300 -17.30 -18.23 -23.07
CA GLU A 300 -17.32 -19.32 -24.03
C GLU A 300 -18.58 -20.15 -23.93
#